data_8007fa031ce3999b1f1e6abe49767e6a
#
_entry.id   8007fa031ce3999b1f1e6abe49767e6a
#
_cell.length_a   1.000
_cell.length_b   1.000
_cell.length_c   1.000
_cell.angle_alpha   90.00
_cell.angle_beta   90.00
_cell.angle_gamma   90.00
#
_symmetry.space_group_name_H-M   'P 1'
#
loop_
_entity.id
_entity.type
_entity.pdbx_description
1 polymer ?
#
loop_
_entity_poly.entity_id
_entity_poly.type
_entity_poly.pdbx_seq_one_letter_code
_entity_poly.pdbx_strand_id
1 'polypeptide(L)'
;MFKIAIVEDQEETRESLNRFVRQYAQEQGLQVEISLITDGAEIAEHYTPGFDIIFMDVEMPRLDGFGAAEAIRAVDADVVLVFVTNMAQYAIRGYSVGALDYVLKPVPYFAFSQQLMKAVTRLEKRAKRY
;
A
#
# COMPACT_ATOMS: atom_id res chain seq x y z
N MET A 1 -9.34 6.82 12.19
CA MET A 1 -9.57 6.57 10.75
C MET A 1 -8.23 6.30 10.07
N PHE A 2 -8.19 5.26 9.25
CA PHE A 2 -6.97 4.93 8.49
C PHE A 2 -7.05 5.54 7.11
N LYS A 3 -5.99 6.21 6.70
CA LYS A 3 -5.88 6.78 5.36
C LYS A 3 -5.03 5.85 4.50
N ILE A 4 -5.63 5.31 3.46
CA ILE A 4 -5.03 4.25 2.64
C ILE A 4 -4.95 4.71 1.19
N ALA A 5 -3.77 4.61 0.59
CA ALA A 5 -3.60 4.84 -0.84
C ALA A 5 -3.47 3.50 -1.57
N ILE A 6 -4.09 3.41 -2.72
CA ILE A 6 -3.93 2.29 -3.64
C ILE A 6 -3.37 2.86 -4.94
N VAL A 7 -2.13 2.50 -5.25
CA VAL A 7 -1.42 3.00 -6.43
C VAL A 7 -1.32 1.86 -7.44
N GLU A 8 -2.14 1.90 -8.47
CA GLU A 8 -2.29 0.83 -9.44
C GLU A 8 -2.77 1.41 -10.77
N ASP A 9 -2.04 1.14 -11.87
CA ASP A 9 -2.38 1.67 -13.18
C ASP A 9 -3.51 0.91 -13.88
N GLN A 10 -3.71 -0.37 -13.56
CA GLN A 10 -4.77 -1.18 -14.16
C GLN A 10 -6.08 -0.98 -13.41
N GLU A 11 -7.09 -0.49 -14.12
CA GLU A 11 -8.37 -0.16 -13.51
C GLU A 11 -9.03 -1.34 -12.81
N GLU A 12 -9.04 -2.50 -13.46
CA GLU A 12 -9.68 -3.69 -12.90
C GLU A 12 -9.05 -4.11 -11.58
N THR A 13 -7.72 -4.13 -11.52
CA THR A 13 -6.99 -4.46 -10.29
C THR A 13 -7.21 -3.40 -9.22
N ARG A 14 -7.13 -2.12 -9.61
CA ARG A 14 -7.35 -1.00 -8.69
C ARG A 14 -8.72 -1.08 -8.04
N GLU A 15 -9.76 -1.37 -8.83
CA GLU A 15 -11.13 -1.50 -8.31
C GLU A 15 -11.27 -2.71 -7.39
N SER A 16 -10.61 -3.83 -7.71
CA SER A 16 -10.62 -5.01 -6.85
C SER A 16 -10.00 -4.72 -5.49
N LEU A 17 -8.84 -4.06 -5.49
CA LEU A 17 -8.17 -3.70 -4.23
C LEU A 17 -9.03 -2.73 -3.41
N ASN A 18 -9.67 -1.78 -4.08
CA ASN A 18 -10.58 -0.85 -3.41
C ASN A 18 -11.73 -1.59 -2.71
N ARG A 19 -12.35 -2.54 -3.41
CA ARG A 19 -13.42 -3.36 -2.82
C ARG A 19 -12.91 -4.17 -1.62
N PHE A 20 -11.71 -4.72 -1.72
CA PHE A 20 -11.12 -5.52 -0.64
C PHE A 20 -10.88 -4.69 0.62
N VAL A 21 -10.37 -3.46 0.47
CA VAL A 21 -10.17 -2.57 1.62
C VAL A 21 -11.51 -2.26 2.29
N ARG A 22 -12.53 -1.96 1.49
CA ARG A 22 -13.87 -1.65 2.03
C ARG A 22 -14.49 -2.84 2.73
N GLN A 23 -14.34 -4.04 2.15
CA GLN A 23 -14.84 -5.27 2.76
C GLN A 23 -14.17 -5.52 4.11
N TYR A 24 -12.85 -5.42 4.15
CA TYR A 24 -12.10 -5.61 5.39
C TYR A 24 -12.51 -4.60 6.46
N ALA A 25 -12.62 -3.35 6.07
CA ALA A 25 -13.04 -2.28 7.00
C ALA A 25 -14.42 -2.56 7.58
N GLN A 26 -15.35 -3.00 6.74
CA GLN A 26 -16.70 -3.34 7.19
C GLN A 26 -16.68 -4.53 8.16
N GLU A 27 -15.92 -5.57 7.83
CA GLU A 27 -15.82 -6.77 8.66
C GLU A 27 -15.19 -6.49 10.02
N GLN A 28 -14.25 -5.56 10.08
CA GLN A 28 -13.51 -5.24 11.30
C GLN A 28 -14.02 -4.00 12.03
N GLY A 29 -15.05 -3.35 11.52
CA GLY A 29 -15.59 -2.13 12.14
C GLY A 29 -14.62 -0.96 12.09
N LEU A 30 -13.81 -0.85 11.03
CA LEU A 30 -12.83 0.22 10.87
C LEU A 30 -13.35 1.32 9.97
N GLN A 31 -12.91 2.54 10.25
CA GLN A 31 -13.15 3.68 9.35
C GLN A 31 -11.92 3.88 8.48
N VAL A 32 -12.12 3.96 7.18
CA VAL A 32 -11.02 4.13 6.22
C VAL A 32 -11.35 5.25 5.23
N GLU A 33 -10.32 5.95 4.80
CA GLU A 33 -10.39 6.91 3.71
C GLU A 33 -9.44 6.41 2.63
N ILE A 34 -9.95 6.14 1.43
CA ILE A 34 -9.18 5.50 0.36
C ILE A 34 -8.93 6.50 -0.76
N SER A 35 -7.66 6.62 -1.17
CA SER A 35 -7.26 7.39 -2.34
C SER A 35 -6.80 6.45 -3.42
N LEU A 36 -7.39 6.55 -4.61
CA LEU A 36 -7.05 5.72 -5.76
C LEU A 36 -6.13 6.53 -6.68
N ILE A 37 -4.94 6.00 -6.93
CA ILE A 37 -3.89 6.70 -7.67
C ILE A 37 -3.44 5.80 -8.81
N THR A 38 -3.18 6.38 -9.97
CA THR A 38 -3.01 5.61 -11.20
C THR A 38 -1.57 5.31 -11.57
N ASP A 39 -0.59 6.03 -11.03
CA ASP A 39 0.82 5.65 -11.22
C ASP A 39 1.73 6.24 -10.14
N GLY A 40 2.99 5.75 -10.14
CA GLY A 40 3.95 6.12 -9.11
C GLY A 40 4.38 7.58 -9.16
N ALA A 41 4.42 8.19 -10.34
CA ALA A 41 4.77 9.60 -10.46
C ALA A 41 3.71 10.49 -9.79
N GLU A 42 2.45 10.13 -9.93
CA GLU A 42 1.33 10.88 -9.34
C GLU A 42 1.44 10.96 -7.82
N ILE A 43 1.80 9.85 -7.16
CA ILE A 43 1.93 9.86 -5.69
C ILE A 43 3.28 10.42 -5.25
N ALA A 44 4.36 10.17 -6.00
CA ALA A 44 5.71 10.58 -5.61
C ALA A 44 5.94 12.06 -5.74
N GLU A 45 5.41 12.69 -6.81
CA GLU A 45 5.50 14.12 -7.01
C GLU A 45 4.68 14.84 -5.94
N HIS A 46 5.31 15.75 -5.23
CA HIS A 46 4.63 16.55 -4.18
C HIS A 46 4.07 15.69 -3.03
N TYR A 47 4.65 14.51 -2.78
CA TYR A 47 4.19 13.67 -1.67
C TYR A 47 4.35 14.41 -0.34
N THR A 48 3.30 14.39 0.47
CA THR A 48 3.36 14.86 1.85
C THR A 48 2.86 13.74 2.76
N PRO A 49 3.47 13.54 3.93
CA PRO A 49 2.99 12.52 4.87
C PRO A 49 1.52 12.74 5.24
N GLY A 50 0.81 11.65 5.41
CA GLY A 50 -0.62 11.68 5.71
C GLY A 50 -1.30 10.34 5.51
N PHE A 51 -0.72 9.47 4.68
CA PHE A 51 -1.22 8.12 4.54
C PHE A 51 -0.67 7.22 5.64
N ASP A 52 -1.51 6.31 6.10
CA ASP A 52 -1.11 5.27 7.05
C ASP A 52 -0.58 4.04 6.33
N ILE A 53 -1.20 3.67 5.21
CA ILE A 53 -0.84 2.49 4.43
C ILE A 53 -0.88 2.85 2.95
N ILE A 54 0.12 2.40 2.20
CA ILE A 54 0.15 2.52 0.74
C ILE A 54 0.31 1.12 0.14
N PHE A 55 -0.66 0.72 -0.68
CA PHE A 55 -0.53 -0.46 -1.54
C PHE A 55 -0.03 0.01 -2.89
N MET A 56 1.12 -0.48 -3.30
CA MET A 56 1.85 0.04 -4.45
C MET A 56 2.12 -1.06 -5.47
N ASP A 57 1.59 -0.90 -6.69
CA ASP A 57 1.97 -1.73 -7.82
C ASP A 57 3.43 -1.49 -8.16
N VAL A 58 4.15 -2.53 -8.52
CA VAL A 58 5.56 -2.41 -8.90
C VAL A 58 5.72 -1.90 -10.33
N GLU A 59 4.98 -2.47 -11.27
CA GLU A 59 5.12 -2.15 -12.69
C GLU A 59 4.14 -1.06 -13.13
N MET A 60 4.65 0.15 -13.35
CA MET A 60 3.86 1.30 -13.78
C MET A 60 4.64 2.12 -14.82
N PRO A 61 3.94 2.82 -15.76
CA PRO A 61 4.60 3.39 -16.93
C PRO A 61 5.59 4.50 -16.69
N ARG A 62 5.29 5.49 -15.85
CA ARG A 62 6.17 6.66 -15.70
C ARG A 62 7.21 6.52 -14.60
N LEU A 63 6.79 5.97 -13.46
CA LEU A 63 7.68 5.74 -12.33
C LEU A 63 7.20 4.46 -11.65
N ASP A 64 8.06 3.46 -11.59
CA ASP A 64 7.66 2.18 -10.99
C ASP A 64 7.50 2.31 -9.48
N GLY A 65 6.91 1.25 -8.88
CA GLY A 65 6.61 1.25 -7.45
C GLY A 65 7.82 1.40 -6.57
N PHE A 66 8.98 0.88 -6.97
CA PHE A 66 10.21 1.02 -6.18
C PHE A 66 10.71 2.46 -6.20
N GLY A 67 10.72 3.09 -7.37
CA GLY A 67 11.11 4.49 -7.50
C GLY A 67 10.19 5.41 -6.70
N ALA A 68 8.87 5.16 -6.79
CA ALA A 68 7.90 5.92 -6.00
C ALA A 68 8.12 5.71 -4.50
N ALA A 69 8.38 4.48 -4.07
CA ALA A 69 8.61 4.17 -2.66
C ALA A 69 9.87 4.85 -2.13
N GLU A 70 10.94 4.90 -2.92
CA GLU A 70 12.16 5.61 -2.54
C GLU A 70 11.89 7.10 -2.32
N ALA A 71 11.14 7.73 -3.23
CA ALA A 71 10.77 9.13 -3.10
C ALA A 71 9.91 9.38 -1.85
N ILE A 72 8.97 8.48 -1.58
CA ILE A 72 8.11 8.58 -0.39
C ILE A 72 8.95 8.45 0.88
N ARG A 73 9.85 7.46 0.94
CA ARG A 73 10.69 7.23 2.12
C ARG A 73 11.64 8.37 2.42
N ALA A 74 12.00 9.15 1.40
CA ALA A 74 12.85 10.33 1.61
C ALA A 74 12.19 11.36 2.54
N VAL A 75 10.84 11.38 2.59
CA VAL A 75 10.09 12.35 3.39
C VAL A 75 9.14 11.72 4.40
N ASP A 76 8.96 10.41 4.38
CA ASP A 76 8.01 9.72 5.25
C ASP A 76 8.56 8.34 5.63
N ALA A 77 9.16 8.25 6.80
CA ALA A 77 9.75 7.00 7.29
C ALA A 77 8.71 6.04 7.86
N ASP A 78 7.51 6.53 8.19
CA ASP A 78 6.56 5.77 9.01
C ASP A 78 5.42 5.12 8.25
N VAL A 79 5.10 5.59 7.03
CA VAL A 79 3.99 5.01 6.28
C VAL A 79 4.26 3.52 6.01
N VAL A 80 3.22 2.70 6.16
CA VAL A 80 3.32 1.26 5.88
C VAL A 80 3.20 1.04 4.38
N LEU A 81 4.22 0.43 3.78
CA LEU A 81 4.24 0.12 2.34
C LEU A 81 4.04 -1.37 2.14
N VAL A 82 3.12 -1.73 1.25
CA VAL A 82 2.91 -3.12 0.81
C VAL A 82 2.92 -3.11 -0.72
N PHE A 83 3.80 -3.89 -1.32
CA PHE A 83 3.88 -3.97 -2.77
C PHE A 83 2.89 -4.99 -3.32
N VAL A 84 2.34 -4.69 -4.49
CA VAL A 84 1.48 -5.60 -5.24
C VAL A 84 2.18 -5.89 -6.56
N THR A 85 2.46 -7.16 -6.86
CA THR A 85 3.33 -7.49 -7.99
C THR A 85 2.99 -8.85 -8.60
N ASN A 86 3.36 -9.03 -9.87
CA ASN A 86 3.29 -10.33 -10.54
C ASN A 86 4.47 -11.24 -10.22
N MET A 87 5.55 -10.69 -9.66
CA MET A 87 6.83 -11.41 -9.57
C MET A 87 7.40 -11.41 -8.17
N ALA A 88 7.47 -12.61 -7.57
CA ALA A 88 7.96 -12.78 -6.20
C ALA A 88 9.38 -12.25 -5.97
N GLN A 89 10.24 -12.29 -7.01
CA GLN A 89 11.61 -11.81 -6.86
C GLN A 89 11.71 -10.32 -6.52
N TYR A 90 10.67 -9.54 -6.77
CA TYR A 90 10.66 -8.13 -6.40
C TYR A 90 10.58 -7.90 -4.89
N ALA A 91 10.22 -8.92 -4.11
CA ALA A 91 10.13 -8.79 -2.65
C ALA A 91 11.47 -8.36 -2.03
N ILE A 92 12.59 -8.82 -2.59
CA ILE A 92 13.92 -8.50 -2.07
C ILE A 92 14.19 -7.00 -2.16
N ARG A 93 13.81 -6.35 -3.25
CA ARG A 93 13.97 -4.90 -3.41
C ARG A 93 13.11 -4.11 -2.43
N GLY A 94 11.98 -4.69 -2.00
CA GLY A 94 11.11 -4.04 -1.02
C GLY A 94 11.80 -3.80 0.32
N TYR A 95 12.78 -4.62 0.69
CA TYR A 95 13.50 -4.45 1.95
C TYR A 95 14.26 -3.12 2.01
N SER A 96 14.78 -2.65 0.89
CA SER A 96 15.55 -1.39 0.85
C SER A 96 14.71 -0.16 1.19
N VAL A 97 13.40 -0.24 1.03
CA VAL A 97 12.47 0.84 1.39
C VAL A 97 11.62 0.51 2.61
N GLY A 98 11.97 -0.58 3.31
CA GLY A 98 11.26 -0.96 4.53
C GLY A 98 9.81 -1.34 4.30
N ALA A 99 9.50 -1.98 3.17
CA ALA A 99 8.15 -2.48 2.93
C ALA A 99 7.77 -3.54 3.95
N LEU A 100 6.52 -3.53 4.39
CA LEU A 100 6.01 -4.54 5.31
C LEU A 100 6.01 -5.92 4.66
N ASP A 101 5.52 -5.98 3.42
CA ASP A 101 5.39 -7.25 2.70
C ASP A 101 5.04 -6.96 1.23
N TYR A 102 4.75 -8.02 0.50
CA TYR A 102 4.24 -7.94 -0.87
C TYR A 102 3.08 -8.92 -1.05
N VAL A 103 2.26 -8.70 -2.07
CA VAL A 103 1.15 -9.57 -2.45
C VAL A 103 1.27 -9.89 -3.93
N LEU A 104 1.15 -11.17 -4.28
CA LEU A 104 1.23 -11.60 -5.69
C LEU A 104 -0.10 -11.45 -6.40
N LYS A 105 -0.05 -10.95 -7.63
CA LYS A 105 -1.21 -10.91 -8.53
C LYS A 105 -1.42 -12.27 -9.19
N PRO A 106 -2.65 -12.67 -9.49
CA PRO A 106 -3.92 -12.04 -9.12
C PRO A 106 -4.16 -12.11 -7.62
N VAL A 107 -4.65 -11.03 -7.03
CA VAL A 107 -4.71 -10.90 -5.56
C VAL A 107 -6.01 -11.48 -5.03
N PRO A 108 -5.97 -12.58 -4.25
CA PRO A 108 -7.18 -13.07 -3.60
C PRO A 108 -7.45 -12.24 -2.34
N TYR A 109 -8.72 -12.11 -1.98
CA TYR A 109 -9.09 -11.32 -0.80
C TYR A 109 -8.39 -11.78 0.46
N PHE A 110 -8.30 -13.11 0.67
CA PHE A 110 -7.68 -13.63 1.89
C PHE A 110 -6.23 -13.15 2.03
N ALA A 111 -5.43 -13.25 0.97
CA ALA A 111 -4.03 -12.82 1.01
C ALA A 111 -3.93 -11.31 1.28
N PHE A 112 -4.80 -10.52 0.65
CA PHE A 112 -4.83 -9.08 0.84
C PHE A 112 -5.24 -8.71 2.26
N SER A 113 -6.26 -9.38 2.79
CA SER A 113 -6.74 -9.13 4.16
C SER A 113 -5.68 -9.42 5.21
N GLN A 114 -4.81 -10.41 4.98
CA GLN A 114 -3.69 -10.70 5.88
C GLN A 114 -2.70 -9.53 5.94
N GLN A 115 -2.46 -8.88 4.81
CA GLN A 115 -1.58 -7.71 4.78
C GLN A 115 -2.21 -6.51 5.46
N LEU A 116 -3.52 -6.32 5.27
CA LEU A 116 -4.24 -5.27 6.00
C LEU A 116 -4.18 -5.51 7.51
N MET A 117 -4.37 -6.75 7.95
CA MET A 117 -4.28 -7.09 9.37
C MET A 117 -2.90 -6.77 9.93
N LYS A 118 -1.84 -7.15 9.24
CA LYS A 118 -0.46 -6.85 9.65
C LYS A 118 -0.23 -5.34 9.75
N ALA A 119 -0.68 -4.59 8.75
CA ALA A 119 -0.49 -3.14 8.71
C ALA A 119 -1.25 -2.45 9.84
N VAL A 120 -2.51 -2.79 10.03
CA VAL A 120 -3.34 -2.21 11.10
C VAL A 120 -2.76 -2.55 12.47
N THR A 121 -2.32 -3.79 12.67
CA THR A 121 -1.70 -4.20 13.93
C THR A 121 -0.45 -3.37 14.22
N ARG A 122 0.40 -3.14 13.22
CA ARG A 122 1.60 -2.31 13.38
C ARG A 122 1.25 -0.88 13.77
N LEU A 123 0.25 -0.30 13.10
CA LEU A 123 -0.18 1.06 13.36
C LEU A 123 -0.79 1.20 14.76
N GLU A 124 -1.57 0.24 15.18
CA GLU A 124 -2.15 0.23 16.54
C GLU A 124 -1.08 0.12 17.62
N LYS A 125 -0.06 -0.69 17.40
CA LYS A 125 1.06 -0.80 18.34
C LYS A 125 1.83 0.51 18.45
N ARG A 126 2.06 1.21 17.32
CA ARG A 126 2.73 2.52 17.33
C ARG A 126 1.93 3.54 18.12
N ALA A 127 0.61 3.54 17.98
CA ALA A 127 -0.27 4.48 18.69
C ALA A 127 -0.24 4.27 20.21
N LYS A 128 0.16 3.10 20.67
CA LYS A 128 0.24 2.78 22.11
C LYS A 128 1.62 3.03 22.73
N ARG A 129 2.56 3.55 21.93
CA ARG A 129 3.93 3.82 22.40
C ARG A 129 4.06 5.27 22.85
N TYR A 130 3.94 5.52 24.10
CA TYR A 130 4.40 6.74 24.77
C TYR A 130 4.35 6.64 26.27
#